data_9063bbb81fc114f29a863cc80a47be85
#
_entry.id   9063bbb81fc114f29a863cc80a47be85
#
_cell.length_a   1.000
_cell.length_b   1.000
_cell.length_c   1.000
_cell.angle_alpha   90.00
_cell.angle_beta   90.00
_cell.angle_gamma   90.00
#
_symmetry.space_group_name_H-M   'P 1'
#
loop_
_entity.id
_entity.type
_entity.pdbx_description
1 polymer ?
#
loop_
_entity_poly.entity_id
_entity_poly.type
_entity_poly.pdbx_seq_one_letter_code
_entity_poly.pdbx_strand_id
1 'polypeptide(L)'
;MASRRDPGSIAGHPLRTAAHALALASPMLSGRPVLVASDFDGTLSDLVMDPWGASIRPLARRALRALAVAPGVHVALISGRTASDLAGRVRIGGATYMGNHGVERGHLPRRRRAERLSIEVAPMPPHFAALAEQLAADVERQIPHAWMVVERKLPAVTFHYRGAPDVLAAAAHVTAIVDATDADRQMVRFPARRSLELRPPGAPAKGESMRALIDEHRPAVAFMLGDDRYDARAFEVLRAARAEGELDGLAIAIAAHVDVLPDVAPHADMVLPGPKDAAAFLSGLARLLAGTTTID
;
A
#
# COMPACT_ATOMS: atom_id res chain seq x y z
N MET A 1 35.80 -1.16 -15.08
CA MET A 1 34.86 -1.99 -15.88
C MET A 1 33.42 -1.66 -15.45
N ALA A 2 32.71 -0.91 -16.27
CA ALA A 2 31.30 -0.63 -16.00
C ALA A 2 30.49 -1.89 -16.31
N SER A 3 29.86 -2.48 -15.28
CA SER A 3 28.93 -3.61 -15.42
C SER A 3 27.83 -3.20 -16.40
N ARG A 4 27.70 -3.90 -17.52
CA ARG A 4 26.55 -3.78 -18.44
C ARG A 4 25.31 -4.15 -17.61
N ARG A 5 24.46 -3.16 -17.31
CA ARG A 5 23.15 -3.42 -16.69
C ARG A 5 22.33 -4.23 -17.70
N ASP A 6 21.91 -5.42 -17.28
CA ASP A 6 20.95 -6.24 -18.03
C ASP A 6 19.63 -5.44 -18.13
N PRO A 7 19.14 -5.11 -19.35
CA PRO A 7 17.90 -4.34 -19.52
C PRO A 7 16.65 -5.05 -18.98
N GLY A 8 16.73 -6.34 -18.67
CA GLY A 8 15.68 -7.13 -18.03
C GLY A 8 15.79 -7.23 -16.50
N SER A 9 16.67 -6.44 -15.85
CA SER A 9 16.91 -6.49 -14.41
C SER A 9 17.04 -5.09 -13.83
N ILE A 10 16.46 -4.87 -12.64
CA ILE A 10 16.63 -3.67 -11.82
C ILE A 10 17.24 -4.10 -10.47
N ALA A 11 18.34 -3.46 -10.06
CA ALA A 11 19.07 -3.76 -8.82
C ALA A 11 19.40 -5.27 -8.64
N GLY A 12 19.67 -5.98 -9.75
CA GLY A 12 19.98 -7.42 -9.73
C GLY A 12 18.75 -8.34 -9.72
N HIS A 13 17.53 -7.79 -9.64
CA HIS A 13 16.29 -8.58 -9.67
C HIS A 13 15.71 -8.64 -11.08
N PRO A 14 15.43 -9.85 -11.64
CA PRO A 14 14.87 -9.99 -12.96
C PRO A 14 13.44 -9.46 -13.01
N LEU A 15 13.17 -8.61 -14.01
CA LEU A 15 11.83 -8.11 -14.26
C LEU A 15 10.99 -9.14 -15.02
N ARG A 16 9.72 -9.24 -14.69
CA ARG A 16 8.75 -10.09 -15.38
C ARG A 16 7.68 -9.22 -16.07
N THR A 17 7.03 -9.78 -17.07
CA THR A 17 5.90 -9.10 -17.73
C THR A 17 4.58 -9.42 -17.03
N ALA A 18 3.58 -8.57 -17.23
CA ALA A 18 2.21 -8.86 -16.78
C ALA A 18 1.66 -10.17 -17.38
N ALA A 19 2.04 -10.51 -18.62
CA ALA A 19 1.65 -11.76 -19.25
C ALA A 19 2.25 -12.98 -18.53
N HIS A 20 3.50 -12.91 -18.08
CA HIS A 20 4.12 -13.97 -17.29
C HIS A 20 3.42 -14.14 -15.93
N ALA A 21 3.11 -13.04 -15.26
CA ALA A 21 2.35 -13.06 -13.99
C ALA A 21 0.97 -13.71 -14.17
N LEU A 22 0.28 -13.39 -15.27
CA LEU A 22 -1.03 -13.99 -15.60
C LEU A 22 -0.93 -15.48 -15.92
N ALA A 23 0.13 -15.92 -16.60
CA ALA A 23 0.35 -17.33 -16.88
C ALA A 23 0.53 -18.14 -15.59
N LEU A 24 1.22 -17.59 -14.59
CA LEU A 24 1.36 -18.21 -13.27
C LEU A 24 0.06 -18.15 -12.44
N ALA A 25 -0.69 -17.06 -12.52
CA ALA A 25 -1.95 -16.91 -11.81
C ALA A 25 -3.08 -17.80 -12.37
N SER A 26 -3.12 -18.01 -13.70
CA SER A 26 -4.23 -18.69 -14.39
C SER A 26 -4.62 -20.05 -13.80
N PRO A 27 -3.71 -21.00 -13.51
CA PRO A 27 -4.08 -22.28 -12.93
C PRO A 27 -4.66 -22.19 -11.53
N MET A 28 -4.37 -21.14 -10.77
CA MET A 28 -4.88 -20.93 -9.41
C MET A 28 -6.35 -20.47 -9.41
N LEU A 29 -6.82 -19.86 -10.51
CA LEU A 29 -8.11 -19.15 -10.57
C LEU A 29 -9.36 -20.08 -10.56
N SER A 30 -9.18 -21.37 -10.48
CA SER A 30 -10.27 -22.34 -10.17
C SER A 30 -10.73 -22.24 -8.71
N GLY A 31 -9.85 -21.80 -7.81
CA GLY A 31 -10.15 -21.60 -6.38
C GLY A 31 -11.01 -20.37 -6.13
N ARG A 32 -11.95 -20.45 -5.21
CA ARG A 32 -12.78 -19.34 -4.71
C ARG A 32 -12.93 -19.42 -3.20
N PRO A 33 -13.04 -18.30 -2.47
CA PRO A 33 -12.95 -16.90 -2.94
C PRO A 33 -11.54 -16.48 -3.39
N VAL A 34 -11.46 -15.39 -4.19
CA VAL A 34 -10.20 -14.75 -4.59
C VAL A 34 -10.07 -13.41 -3.89
N LEU A 35 -8.94 -13.17 -3.23
CA LEU A 35 -8.58 -11.86 -2.66
C LEU A 35 -7.58 -11.16 -3.58
N VAL A 36 -7.89 -9.93 -3.98
CA VAL A 36 -6.97 -9.05 -4.71
C VAL A 36 -6.67 -7.84 -3.85
N ALA A 37 -5.52 -7.85 -3.19
CA ALA A 37 -5.02 -6.77 -2.36
C ALA A 37 -3.93 -5.98 -3.10
N SER A 38 -3.92 -4.66 -2.95
CA SER A 38 -2.92 -3.81 -3.61
C SER A 38 -2.63 -2.58 -2.77
N ASP A 39 -1.35 -2.17 -2.74
CA ASP A 39 -0.97 -0.82 -2.39
C ASP A 39 -1.44 0.17 -3.46
N PHE A 40 -1.31 1.48 -3.17
CA PHE A 40 -1.77 2.55 -4.06
C PHE A 40 -0.62 3.34 -4.68
N ASP A 41 0.22 4.01 -3.85
CA ASP A 41 1.29 4.89 -4.32
C ASP A 41 2.47 4.07 -4.86
N GLY A 42 2.89 4.32 -6.10
CA GLY A 42 3.94 3.52 -6.74
C GLY A 42 3.47 2.16 -7.28
N THR A 43 2.26 1.72 -6.92
CA THR A 43 1.69 0.44 -7.34
C THR A 43 0.53 0.62 -8.33
N LEU A 44 -0.49 1.38 -7.97
CA LEU A 44 -1.66 1.69 -8.83
C LEU A 44 -1.61 3.10 -9.41
N SER A 45 -0.82 3.97 -8.81
CA SER A 45 -0.52 5.33 -9.27
C SER A 45 0.97 5.48 -9.54
N ASP A 46 1.32 6.38 -10.44
CA ASP A 46 2.71 6.78 -10.60
C ASP A 46 3.15 7.60 -9.37
N LEU A 47 4.45 7.50 -9.04
CA LEU A 47 5.03 8.32 -7.98
C LEU A 47 5.13 9.77 -8.45
N VAL A 48 4.58 10.67 -7.67
CA VAL A 48 4.55 12.10 -7.95
C VAL A 48 5.26 12.89 -6.85
N MET A 49 5.76 14.07 -7.20
CA MET A 49 6.44 14.95 -6.24
C MET A 49 5.45 15.49 -5.20
N ASP A 50 4.27 15.89 -5.65
CA ASP A 50 3.17 16.31 -4.77
C ASP A 50 2.31 15.10 -4.42
N PRO A 51 2.30 14.64 -3.15
CA PRO A 51 1.46 13.49 -2.73
C PRO A 51 -0.03 13.69 -3.02
N TRP A 52 -0.50 14.94 -3.07
CA TRP A 52 -1.89 15.26 -3.36
C TRP A 52 -2.25 15.09 -4.85
N GLY A 53 -1.25 15.12 -5.75
CA GLY A 53 -1.41 14.90 -7.18
C GLY A 53 -1.52 13.44 -7.60
N ALA A 54 -1.30 12.48 -6.71
CA ALA A 54 -1.35 11.06 -7.06
C ALA A 54 -2.76 10.63 -7.50
N SER A 55 -2.83 9.92 -8.62
CA SER A 55 -4.09 9.43 -9.18
C SER A 55 -3.94 7.99 -9.68
N ILE A 56 -4.99 7.18 -9.47
CA ILE A 56 -5.00 5.80 -9.96
C ILE A 56 -4.95 5.76 -11.49
N ARG A 57 -4.14 4.89 -12.05
CA ARG A 57 -4.10 4.67 -13.50
C ARG A 57 -5.47 4.21 -14.02
N PRO A 58 -5.99 4.79 -15.11
CA PRO A 58 -7.35 4.48 -15.60
C PRO A 58 -7.59 3.00 -15.87
N LEU A 59 -6.57 2.27 -16.37
CA LEU A 59 -6.68 0.83 -16.63
C LEU A 59 -6.82 0.04 -15.31
N ALA A 60 -6.02 0.38 -14.28
CA ALA A 60 -6.11 -0.24 -12.96
C ALA A 60 -7.50 -0.01 -12.34
N ARG A 61 -8.03 1.23 -12.41
CA ARG A 61 -9.37 1.55 -11.91
C ARG A 61 -10.45 0.72 -12.59
N ARG A 62 -10.40 0.58 -13.93
CA ARG A 62 -11.36 -0.25 -14.66
C ARG A 62 -11.28 -1.71 -14.27
N ALA A 63 -10.06 -2.24 -14.15
CA ALA A 63 -9.81 -3.62 -13.76
C ALA A 63 -10.35 -3.92 -12.35
N LEU A 64 -10.00 -3.09 -11.37
CA LEU A 64 -10.46 -3.27 -9.99
C LEU A 64 -11.97 -3.14 -9.85
N ARG A 65 -12.63 -2.27 -10.66
CA ARG A 65 -14.11 -2.21 -10.70
C ARG A 65 -14.71 -3.50 -11.23
N ALA A 66 -14.12 -4.09 -12.26
CA ALA A 66 -14.58 -5.36 -12.80
C ALA A 66 -14.37 -6.49 -11.77
N LEU A 67 -13.22 -6.53 -11.10
CA LEU A 67 -12.92 -7.49 -10.05
C LEU A 67 -13.89 -7.36 -8.86
N ALA A 68 -14.15 -6.13 -8.40
CA ALA A 68 -15.02 -5.88 -7.25
C ALA A 68 -16.49 -6.32 -7.45
N VAL A 69 -16.93 -6.46 -8.69
CA VAL A 69 -18.30 -6.96 -9.00
C VAL A 69 -18.33 -8.44 -9.38
N ALA A 70 -17.16 -9.08 -9.59
CA ALA A 70 -17.07 -10.49 -9.94
C ALA A 70 -17.48 -11.37 -8.74
N PRO A 71 -18.25 -12.45 -8.95
CA PRO A 71 -18.66 -13.36 -7.90
C PRO A 71 -17.46 -14.04 -7.22
N GLY A 72 -17.46 -14.06 -5.89
CA GLY A 72 -16.40 -14.67 -5.10
C GLY A 72 -15.05 -13.97 -5.22
N VAL A 73 -15.02 -12.68 -5.59
CA VAL A 73 -13.81 -11.85 -5.62
C VAL A 73 -13.92 -10.72 -4.62
N HIS A 74 -12.91 -10.56 -3.78
CA HIS A 74 -12.76 -9.48 -2.81
C HIS A 74 -11.60 -8.60 -3.24
N VAL A 75 -11.84 -7.28 -3.26
CA VAL A 75 -10.82 -6.27 -3.58
C VAL A 75 -10.49 -5.47 -2.34
N ALA A 76 -9.21 -5.35 -2.01
CA ALA A 76 -8.73 -4.54 -0.90
C ALA A 76 -7.60 -3.60 -1.34
N LEU A 77 -7.60 -2.38 -0.85
CA LEU A 77 -6.52 -1.40 -1.00
C LEU A 77 -5.87 -1.20 0.37
N ILE A 78 -4.54 -1.33 0.46
CA ILE A 78 -3.78 -1.19 1.71
C ILE A 78 -2.75 -0.09 1.51
N SER A 79 -2.91 1.05 2.19
CA SER A 79 -2.08 2.23 1.94
C SER A 79 -1.73 2.99 3.23
N GLY A 80 -0.63 3.74 3.19
CA GLY A 80 -0.29 4.73 4.23
C GLY A 80 -1.21 5.96 4.22
N ARG A 81 -2.03 6.16 3.18
CA ARG A 81 -3.05 7.20 3.13
C ARG A 81 -4.20 6.90 4.07
N THR A 82 -4.95 7.93 4.50
CA THR A 82 -6.21 7.68 5.21
C THR A 82 -7.19 6.92 4.33
N ALA A 83 -8.09 6.13 4.94
CA ALA A 83 -9.11 5.38 4.19
C ALA A 83 -10.01 6.31 3.35
N SER A 84 -10.29 7.52 3.86
CA SER A 84 -11.07 8.54 3.16
C SER A 84 -10.36 9.07 1.91
N ASP A 85 -9.07 9.47 2.01
CA ASP A 85 -8.28 9.95 0.88
C ASP A 85 -8.13 8.85 -0.18
N LEU A 86 -7.79 7.64 0.25
CA LEU A 86 -7.64 6.47 -0.61
C LEU A 86 -8.95 6.17 -1.38
N ALA A 87 -10.08 6.10 -0.68
CA ALA A 87 -11.38 5.86 -1.30
C ALA A 87 -11.79 6.99 -2.26
N GLY A 88 -11.48 8.24 -1.92
CA GLY A 88 -11.71 9.41 -2.79
C GLY A 88 -10.94 9.35 -4.10
N ARG A 89 -9.70 8.82 -4.08
CA ARG A 89 -8.83 8.66 -5.26
C ARG A 89 -9.20 7.45 -6.10
N VAL A 90 -9.49 6.33 -5.46
CA VAL A 90 -9.72 5.03 -6.13
C VAL A 90 -11.16 4.89 -6.62
N ARG A 91 -12.16 5.22 -5.80
CA ARG A 91 -13.61 5.25 -6.11
C ARG A 91 -14.14 3.92 -6.64
N ILE A 92 -13.91 2.84 -5.90
CA ILE A 92 -14.38 1.50 -6.24
C ILE A 92 -15.35 1.04 -5.15
N GLY A 93 -16.62 0.91 -5.51
CA GLY A 93 -17.64 0.35 -4.63
C GLY A 93 -17.48 -1.17 -4.49
N GLY A 94 -17.68 -1.68 -3.30
CA GLY A 94 -17.48 -3.09 -2.94
C GLY A 94 -16.03 -3.45 -2.59
N ALA A 95 -15.12 -2.47 -2.57
CA ALA A 95 -13.75 -2.65 -2.09
C ALA A 95 -13.62 -2.31 -0.61
N THR A 96 -12.67 -2.97 0.07
CA THR A 96 -12.18 -2.61 1.41
C THR A 96 -10.98 -1.68 1.29
N TYR A 97 -10.94 -0.64 2.11
CA TYR A 97 -9.88 0.37 2.13
C TYR A 97 -9.18 0.34 3.49
N MET A 98 -8.00 -0.25 3.54
CA MET A 98 -7.13 -0.27 4.72
C MET A 98 -6.24 0.96 4.67
N GLY A 99 -6.69 2.03 5.32
CA GLY A 99 -5.96 3.30 5.40
C GLY A 99 -5.03 3.35 6.60
N ASN A 100 -4.11 4.31 6.58
CA ASN A 100 -3.12 4.52 7.63
C ASN A 100 -2.43 3.20 8.03
N HIS A 101 -2.00 2.45 6.99
CA HIS A 101 -1.39 1.11 7.08
C HIS A 101 -2.26 0.01 7.72
N GLY A 102 -3.54 0.27 8.01
CA GLY A 102 -4.46 -0.67 8.64
C GLY A 102 -5.10 -0.15 9.93
N VAL A 103 -4.71 1.02 10.42
CA VAL A 103 -5.38 1.69 11.55
C VAL A 103 -6.82 2.04 11.20
N GLU A 104 -7.06 2.42 9.95
CA GLU A 104 -8.39 2.74 9.44
C GLU A 104 -8.87 1.64 8.49
N ARG A 105 -10.08 1.18 8.69
CA ARG A 105 -10.76 0.25 7.80
C ARG A 105 -12.00 0.89 7.22
N GLY A 106 -11.97 1.18 5.93
CA GLY A 106 -13.08 1.76 5.19
C GLY A 106 -13.80 0.71 4.33
N HIS A 107 -15.12 0.78 4.26
CA HIS A 107 -15.92 0.02 3.30
C HIS A 107 -16.81 0.94 2.48
N LEU A 108 -16.68 0.87 1.15
CA LEU A 108 -17.52 1.60 0.22
C LEU A 108 -18.52 0.64 -0.42
N PRO A 109 -19.83 0.78 -0.16
CA PRO A 109 -20.86 -0.09 -0.75
C PRO A 109 -20.89 -0.07 -2.29
N ARG A 110 -21.20 -1.21 -2.93
CA ARG A 110 -21.09 -1.41 -4.39
C ARG A 110 -21.82 -0.38 -5.26
N ARG A 111 -22.86 0.26 -4.82
CA ARG A 111 -23.69 1.18 -5.62
C ARG A 111 -23.84 2.56 -5.00
N ARG A 112 -22.85 3.00 -4.20
CA ARG A 112 -22.94 4.27 -3.48
C ARG A 112 -21.71 5.15 -3.72
N ARG A 113 -21.91 6.48 -3.58
CA ARG A 113 -20.84 7.47 -3.72
C ARG A 113 -19.84 7.38 -2.56
N ALA A 114 -18.61 7.86 -2.77
CA ALA A 114 -17.55 7.88 -1.78
C ALA A 114 -17.90 8.60 -0.47
N GLU A 115 -18.90 9.47 -0.50
CA GLU A 115 -19.44 10.21 0.66
C GLU A 115 -20.13 9.29 1.71
N ARG A 116 -20.35 8.02 1.39
CA ARG A 116 -20.94 7.02 2.30
C ARG A 116 -19.96 5.92 2.66
N LEU A 117 -18.68 6.23 2.65
CA LEU A 117 -17.65 5.36 3.19
C LEU A 117 -17.88 5.21 4.69
N SER A 118 -18.08 3.99 5.17
CA SER A 118 -17.98 3.70 6.59
C SER A 118 -16.51 3.49 6.94
N ILE A 119 -16.05 4.10 8.02
CA ILE A 119 -14.67 3.93 8.51
C ILE A 119 -14.72 3.44 9.94
N GLU A 120 -14.06 2.34 10.19
CA GLU A 120 -13.75 1.83 11.52
C GLU A 120 -12.28 2.14 11.80
N VAL A 121 -11.98 2.62 13.01
CA VAL A 121 -10.63 2.95 13.44
C VAL A 121 -10.21 1.93 14.50
N ALA A 122 -9.03 1.34 14.35
CA ALA A 122 -8.48 0.44 15.35
C ALA A 122 -8.38 1.17 16.71
N PRO A 123 -8.83 0.55 17.80
CA PRO A 123 -8.79 1.20 19.11
C PRO A 123 -7.35 1.43 19.54
N MET A 124 -7.01 2.68 19.81
CA MET A 124 -5.69 3.10 20.28
C MET A 124 -5.86 3.99 21.52
N PRO A 125 -4.95 3.94 22.51
CA PRO A 125 -5.00 4.82 23.68
C PRO A 125 -5.05 6.30 23.25
N PRO A 126 -5.97 7.10 23.80
CA PRO A 126 -6.23 8.49 23.33
C PRO A 126 -5.01 9.42 23.45
N HIS A 127 -4.08 9.15 24.36
CA HIS A 127 -2.89 9.98 24.55
C HIS A 127 -1.99 10.00 23.30
N PHE A 128 -2.00 8.95 22.46
CA PHE A 128 -1.23 8.95 21.21
C PHE A 128 -1.76 9.96 20.19
N ALA A 129 -3.07 10.15 20.12
CA ALA A 129 -3.64 11.18 19.26
C ALA A 129 -3.27 12.59 19.76
N ALA A 130 -3.26 12.81 21.07
CA ALA A 130 -2.83 14.08 21.68
C ALA A 130 -1.33 14.32 21.43
N LEU A 131 -0.48 13.31 21.59
CA LEU A 131 0.96 13.41 21.31
C LEU A 131 1.24 13.68 19.82
N ALA A 132 0.52 13.00 18.92
CA ALA A 132 0.67 13.23 17.48
C ALA A 132 0.29 14.66 17.09
N GLU A 133 -0.75 15.22 17.70
CA GLU A 133 -1.17 16.62 17.49
C GLU A 133 -0.15 17.61 18.05
N GLN A 134 0.43 17.34 19.23
CA GLN A 134 1.50 18.15 19.80
C GLN A 134 2.74 18.14 18.92
N LEU A 135 3.17 16.96 18.44
CA LEU A 135 4.29 16.82 17.50
C LEU A 135 4.05 17.60 16.22
N ALA A 136 2.82 17.52 15.66
CA ALA A 136 2.43 18.27 14.47
C ALA A 136 2.56 19.79 14.69
N ALA A 137 2.00 20.28 15.81
CA ALA A 137 2.03 21.70 16.17
C ALA A 137 3.47 22.20 16.41
N ASP A 138 4.31 21.40 17.06
CA ASP A 138 5.68 21.77 17.36
C ASP A 138 6.55 21.86 16.08
N VAL A 139 6.37 20.93 15.14
CA VAL A 139 7.07 20.99 13.85
C VAL A 139 6.60 22.19 13.02
N GLU A 140 5.30 22.43 12.91
CA GLU A 140 4.74 23.58 12.17
C GLU A 140 5.24 24.92 12.74
N ARG A 141 5.30 25.03 14.07
CA ARG A 141 5.79 26.24 14.74
C ARG A 141 7.29 26.48 14.51
N GLN A 142 8.12 25.44 14.55
CA GLN A 142 9.58 25.57 14.46
C GLN A 142 10.10 25.52 13.03
N ILE A 143 9.32 24.94 12.10
CA ILE A 143 9.63 24.90 10.67
C ILE A 143 8.47 25.49 9.86
N PRO A 144 8.23 26.82 9.93
CA PRO A 144 7.12 27.49 9.24
C PRO A 144 7.44 27.71 7.75
N HIS A 145 7.88 26.70 7.05
CA HIS A 145 8.27 26.75 5.65
C HIS A 145 7.25 26.06 4.74
N ALA A 146 6.96 26.64 3.58
CA ALA A 146 6.01 26.08 2.62
C ALA A 146 6.37 24.68 2.09
N TRP A 147 7.64 24.27 2.20
CA TRP A 147 8.09 22.95 1.82
C TRP A 147 7.85 21.89 2.90
N MET A 148 7.55 22.28 4.17
CA MET A 148 7.18 21.34 5.23
C MET A 148 5.68 21.08 5.14
N VAL A 149 5.33 19.82 4.89
CA VAL A 149 3.93 19.37 4.88
C VAL A 149 3.72 18.41 6.03
N VAL A 150 2.85 18.79 6.97
CA VAL A 150 2.45 17.97 8.10
C VAL A 150 1.15 17.27 7.77
N GLU A 151 1.17 15.94 7.68
CA GLU A 151 0.01 15.12 7.41
C GLU A 151 -0.48 14.48 8.72
N ARG A 152 -1.62 14.95 9.22
CA ARG A 152 -2.28 14.40 10.39
C ARG A 152 -3.13 13.20 10.02
N LYS A 153 -2.73 12.03 10.51
CA LYS A 153 -3.43 10.74 10.32
C LYS A 153 -3.74 10.11 11.67
N LEU A 154 -4.29 10.89 12.60
CA LEU A 154 -4.45 10.50 13.99
C LEU A 154 -4.88 9.03 14.18
N PRO A 155 -4.21 8.29 15.08
CA PRO A 155 -3.18 8.72 16.03
C PRO A 155 -1.74 8.75 15.48
N ALA A 156 -1.53 8.72 14.17
CA ALA A 156 -0.25 8.87 13.51
C ALA A 156 -0.04 10.30 12.97
N VAL A 157 1.20 10.68 12.68
CA VAL A 157 1.56 11.93 12.01
C VAL A 157 2.73 11.69 11.07
N THR A 158 2.71 12.32 9.89
CA THR A 158 3.82 12.25 8.93
C THR A 158 4.32 13.64 8.59
N PHE A 159 5.62 13.83 8.65
CA PHE A 159 6.34 15.04 8.28
C PHE A 159 6.98 14.85 6.92
N HIS A 160 6.49 15.51 5.88
CA HIS A 160 7.04 15.47 4.54
C HIS A 160 7.93 16.69 4.30
N TYR A 161 9.22 16.47 4.02
CA TYR A 161 10.22 17.51 3.74
C TYR A 161 10.87 17.34 2.36
N ARG A 162 10.12 16.73 1.43
CA ARG A 162 10.58 16.46 0.06
C ARG A 162 10.95 17.71 -0.72
N GLY A 163 10.27 18.84 -0.46
CA GLY A 163 10.50 20.12 -1.09
C GLY A 163 11.59 20.97 -0.43
N ALA A 164 12.23 20.49 0.64
CA ALA A 164 13.28 21.23 1.33
C ALA A 164 14.50 21.47 0.43
N PRO A 165 15.13 22.66 0.49
CA PRO A 165 16.36 22.95 -0.24
C PRO A 165 17.52 22.02 0.14
N ASP A 166 17.60 21.66 1.43
CA ASP A 166 18.50 20.65 1.97
C ASP A 166 17.67 19.61 2.74
N VAL A 167 17.50 18.45 2.11
CA VAL A 167 16.67 17.34 2.67
C VAL A 167 17.32 16.72 3.91
N LEU A 168 18.66 16.67 3.97
CA LEU A 168 19.35 16.09 5.13
C LEU A 168 19.27 17.02 6.35
N ALA A 169 19.47 18.32 6.15
CA ALA A 169 19.29 19.31 7.20
C ALA A 169 17.85 19.37 7.70
N ALA A 170 16.86 19.29 6.79
CA ALA A 170 15.45 19.23 7.16
C ALA A 170 15.12 17.96 7.97
N ALA A 171 15.61 16.80 7.56
CA ALA A 171 15.44 15.54 8.29
C ALA A 171 16.02 15.63 9.71
N ALA A 172 17.23 16.15 9.85
CA ALA A 172 17.88 16.34 11.16
C ALA A 172 17.09 17.31 12.05
N HIS A 173 16.58 18.41 11.49
CA HIS A 173 15.79 19.38 12.25
C HIS A 173 14.46 18.79 12.73
N VAL A 174 13.71 18.12 11.84
CA VAL A 174 12.47 17.42 12.22
C VAL A 174 12.75 16.39 13.32
N THR A 175 13.82 15.60 13.17
CA THR A 175 14.20 14.59 14.16
C THR A 175 14.50 15.22 15.52
N ALA A 176 15.23 16.35 15.56
CA ALA A 176 15.53 17.06 16.79
C ALA A 176 14.26 17.57 17.51
N ILE A 177 13.29 18.11 16.76
CA ILE A 177 12.02 18.54 17.32
C ILE A 177 11.25 17.34 17.89
N VAL A 178 11.17 16.24 17.12
CA VAL A 178 10.51 15.01 17.55
C VAL A 178 11.15 14.44 18.81
N ASP A 179 12.49 14.41 18.89
CA ASP A 179 13.21 13.91 20.06
C ASP A 179 13.01 14.79 21.30
N ALA A 180 12.80 16.09 21.11
CA ALA A 180 12.48 17.00 22.21
C ALA A 180 11.04 16.87 22.70
N THR A 181 10.07 16.70 21.78
CA THR A 181 8.64 16.62 22.10
C THR A 181 8.25 15.22 22.62
N ASP A 182 8.80 14.17 22.02
CA ASP A 182 8.61 12.76 22.42
C ASP A 182 9.91 12.19 23.05
N ALA A 183 10.36 12.82 24.14
CA ALA A 183 11.61 12.47 24.82
C ALA A 183 11.61 11.03 25.35
N ASP A 184 10.45 10.53 25.79
CA ASP A 184 10.27 9.16 26.28
C ASP A 184 10.11 8.13 25.16
N ARG A 185 10.17 8.56 23.89
CA ARG A 185 10.03 7.72 22.70
C ARG A 185 8.77 6.84 22.69
N GLN A 186 7.66 7.45 23.04
CA GLN A 186 6.35 6.78 23.07
C GLN A 186 5.86 6.40 21.66
N MET A 187 6.24 7.18 20.63
CA MET A 187 5.91 6.89 19.24
C MET A 187 7.02 6.14 18.52
N VAL A 188 6.65 5.17 17.71
CA VAL A 188 7.57 4.44 16.82
C VAL A 188 7.89 5.30 15.60
N ARG A 189 9.16 5.46 15.29
CA ARG A 189 9.67 6.27 14.19
C ARG A 189 9.86 5.44 12.93
N PHE A 190 9.29 5.90 11.82
CA PHE A 190 9.42 5.28 10.50
C PHE A 190 10.06 6.27 9.53
N PRO A 191 11.41 6.34 9.51
CA PRO A 191 12.11 7.22 8.58
C PRO A 191 11.97 6.71 7.15
N ALA A 192 11.65 7.60 6.24
CA ALA A 192 11.66 7.38 4.81
C ALA A 192 12.61 8.38 4.13
N ARG A 193 12.82 8.26 2.82
CA ARG A 193 13.82 9.07 2.11
C ARG A 193 13.61 10.59 2.25
N ARG A 194 12.36 11.04 2.36
CA ARG A 194 11.99 12.47 2.39
C ARG A 194 10.79 12.74 3.30
N SER A 195 10.62 11.87 4.29
CA SER A 195 9.58 12.02 5.31
C SER A 195 9.97 11.22 6.57
N LEU A 196 9.37 11.61 7.68
CA LEU A 196 9.38 10.88 8.93
C LEU A 196 7.93 10.66 9.35
N GLU A 197 7.54 9.40 9.50
CA GLU A 197 6.23 9.04 10.05
C GLU A 197 6.40 8.57 11.49
N LEU A 198 5.45 8.95 12.34
CA LEU A 198 5.35 8.53 13.73
C LEU A 198 4.02 7.83 13.94
N ARG A 199 4.07 6.63 14.54
CA ARG A 199 2.90 5.80 14.83
C ARG A 199 2.95 5.29 16.28
N PRO A 200 1.80 5.08 16.91
CA PRO A 200 1.76 4.37 18.19
C PRO A 200 2.38 2.98 18.10
N PRO A 201 3.02 2.49 19.16
CA PRO A 201 3.43 1.10 19.23
C PRO A 201 2.21 0.18 19.17
N GLY A 202 2.33 -0.94 18.46
CA GLY A 202 1.23 -1.90 18.26
C GLY A 202 0.14 -1.43 17.29
N ALA A 203 0.29 -0.26 16.65
CA ALA A 203 -0.60 0.15 15.56
C ALA A 203 -0.50 -0.87 14.42
N PRO A 204 -1.65 -1.29 13.83
CA PRO A 204 -1.64 -2.19 12.68
C PRO A 204 -0.74 -1.68 11.55
N ALA A 205 -0.11 -2.62 10.84
CA ALA A 205 0.68 -2.37 9.65
C ALA A 205 0.13 -3.19 8.47
N LYS A 206 0.77 -3.09 7.28
CA LYS A 206 0.27 -3.78 6.07
C LYS A 206 0.25 -5.32 6.22
N GLY A 207 1.15 -5.88 7.03
CA GLY A 207 1.15 -7.33 7.33
C GLY A 207 -0.09 -7.75 8.10
N GLU A 208 -0.40 -7.07 9.21
CA GLU A 208 -1.61 -7.32 10.01
C GLU A 208 -2.89 -7.07 9.20
N SER A 209 -2.87 -6.05 8.33
CA SER A 209 -3.97 -5.79 7.38
C SER A 209 -4.19 -6.97 6.44
N MET A 210 -3.11 -7.52 5.86
CA MET A 210 -3.19 -8.68 4.98
C MET A 210 -3.69 -9.92 5.73
N ARG A 211 -3.20 -10.18 6.96
CA ARG A 211 -3.68 -11.29 7.79
C ARG A 211 -5.17 -11.16 8.09
N ALA A 212 -5.62 -9.98 8.53
CA ALA A 212 -7.03 -9.72 8.80
C ALA A 212 -7.94 -9.96 7.57
N LEU A 213 -7.49 -9.58 6.38
CA LEU A 213 -8.23 -9.83 5.13
C LEU A 213 -8.29 -11.32 4.78
N ILE A 214 -7.20 -12.07 5.00
CA ILE A 214 -7.18 -13.53 4.81
C ILE A 214 -8.13 -14.21 5.79
N ASP A 215 -8.08 -13.85 7.07
CA ASP A 215 -8.93 -14.45 8.12
C ASP A 215 -10.41 -14.19 7.88
N GLU A 216 -10.76 -12.98 7.41
CA GLU A 216 -12.15 -12.62 7.14
C GLU A 216 -12.71 -13.29 5.90
N HIS A 217 -11.97 -13.22 4.79
CA HIS A 217 -12.48 -13.68 3.50
C HIS A 217 -12.18 -15.15 3.21
N ARG A 218 -11.24 -15.77 3.96
CA ARG A 218 -10.76 -17.14 3.78
C ARG A 218 -10.57 -17.48 2.30
N PRO A 219 -9.75 -16.69 1.58
CA PRO A 219 -9.60 -16.86 0.15
C PRO A 219 -8.90 -18.18 -0.16
N ALA A 220 -9.36 -18.89 -1.21
CA ALA A 220 -8.60 -19.98 -1.77
C ALA A 220 -7.38 -19.50 -2.56
N VAL A 221 -7.45 -18.25 -3.07
CA VAL A 221 -6.37 -17.60 -3.84
C VAL A 221 -6.25 -16.14 -3.43
N ALA A 222 -5.03 -15.67 -3.21
CA ALA A 222 -4.77 -14.27 -2.91
C ALA A 222 -3.64 -13.69 -3.76
N PHE A 223 -3.81 -12.44 -4.18
CA PHE A 223 -2.80 -11.64 -4.86
C PHE A 223 -2.52 -10.38 -4.04
N MET A 224 -1.24 -10.08 -3.79
CA MET A 224 -0.82 -8.83 -3.17
C MET A 224 0.19 -8.11 -4.06
N LEU A 225 -0.10 -6.82 -4.40
CA LEU A 225 0.76 -5.96 -5.18
C LEU A 225 1.25 -4.81 -4.31
N GLY A 226 2.56 -4.48 -4.40
CA GLY A 226 3.14 -3.38 -3.62
C GLY A 226 4.54 -3.01 -4.11
N ASP A 227 5.06 -1.84 -3.71
CA ASP A 227 6.34 -1.31 -4.18
C ASP A 227 7.31 -0.92 -3.06
N ASP A 228 6.87 -0.90 -1.80
CA ASP A 228 7.67 -0.42 -0.69
C ASP A 228 7.97 -1.51 0.37
N ARG A 229 8.87 -1.17 1.33
CA ARG A 229 9.27 -2.06 2.42
C ARG A 229 8.11 -2.46 3.36
N TYR A 230 7.05 -1.68 3.41
CA TYR A 230 5.87 -1.99 4.23
C TYR A 230 5.01 -3.06 3.53
N ASP A 231 5.04 -3.11 2.19
CA ASP A 231 4.39 -4.17 1.41
C ASP A 231 5.11 -5.51 1.58
N ALA A 232 6.43 -5.50 1.81
CA ALA A 232 7.20 -6.72 2.08
C ALA A 232 6.60 -7.51 3.26
N ARG A 233 6.05 -6.83 4.28
CA ARG A 233 5.36 -7.49 5.40
C ARG A 233 4.07 -8.17 4.97
N ALA A 234 3.29 -7.56 4.08
CA ALA A 234 2.10 -8.20 3.53
C ALA A 234 2.46 -9.38 2.62
N PHE A 235 3.58 -9.31 1.88
CA PHE A 235 4.11 -10.43 1.10
C PHE A 235 4.54 -11.60 1.99
N GLU A 236 5.22 -11.32 3.11
CA GLU A 236 5.62 -12.35 4.10
C GLU A 236 4.39 -13.09 4.63
N VAL A 237 3.32 -12.36 5.00
CA VAL A 237 2.07 -12.96 5.49
C VAL A 237 1.42 -13.84 4.42
N LEU A 238 1.33 -13.37 3.18
CA LEU A 238 0.78 -14.16 2.07
C LEU A 238 1.59 -15.44 1.84
N ARG A 239 2.92 -15.33 1.84
CA ARG A 239 3.82 -16.49 1.63
C ARG A 239 3.76 -17.49 2.79
N ALA A 240 3.62 -17.03 4.02
CA ALA A 240 3.43 -17.89 5.19
C ALA A 240 2.12 -18.68 5.07
N ALA A 241 0.99 -18.01 4.78
CA ALA A 241 -0.29 -18.65 4.58
C ALA A 241 -0.28 -19.70 3.44
N ARG A 242 0.46 -19.43 2.35
CA ARG A 242 0.71 -20.41 1.28
C ARG A 242 1.52 -21.62 1.77
N ALA A 243 2.58 -21.38 2.52
CA ALA A 243 3.43 -22.45 3.05
C ALA A 243 2.69 -23.36 4.04
N GLU A 244 1.71 -22.81 4.76
CA GLU A 244 0.82 -23.52 5.68
C GLU A 244 -0.35 -24.22 4.95
N GLY A 245 -0.49 -24.00 3.63
CA GLY A 245 -1.55 -24.62 2.83
C GLY A 245 -2.93 -23.99 3.02
N GLU A 246 -3.01 -22.77 3.61
CA GLU A 246 -4.28 -22.07 3.80
C GLU A 246 -4.86 -21.56 2.48
N LEU A 247 -4.01 -21.16 1.53
CA LEU A 247 -4.40 -20.58 0.24
C LEU A 247 -3.29 -20.74 -0.81
N ASP A 248 -3.59 -20.42 -2.07
CA ASP A 248 -2.59 -20.22 -3.12
C ASP A 248 -2.52 -18.72 -3.51
N GLY A 249 -1.59 -18.31 -4.36
CA GLY A 249 -1.51 -16.93 -4.82
C GLY A 249 -0.11 -16.42 -5.12
N LEU A 250 0.00 -15.10 -5.35
CA LEU A 250 1.26 -14.46 -5.72
C LEU A 250 1.45 -13.13 -4.98
N ALA A 251 2.64 -12.94 -4.44
CA ALA A 251 3.18 -11.66 -3.98
C ALA A 251 3.94 -11.00 -5.15
N ILE A 252 3.51 -9.81 -5.57
CA ILE A 252 4.01 -9.13 -6.77
C ILE A 252 4.59 -7.78 -6.40
N ALA A 253 5.92 -7.67 -6.44
CA ALA A 253 6.60 -6.40 -6.25
C ALA A 253 6.52 -5.54 -7.51
N ILE A 254 6.38 -4.22 -7.33
CA ILE A 254 6.37 -3.23 -8.41
C ILE A 254 7.64 -2.40 -8.32
N ALA A 255 8.43 -2.36 -9.39
CA ALA A 255 9.69 -1.63 -9.44
C ALA A 255 9.50 -0.12 -9.66
N ALA A 256 8.71 0.52 -8.78
CA ALA A 256 8.50 1.97 -8.83
C ALA A 256 9.71 2.75 -8.30
N HIS A 257 10.43 2.16 -7.33
CA HIS A 257 11.63 2.72 -6.72
C HIS A 257 12.82 1.76 -6.85
N VAL A 258 13.81 2.13 -7.63
CA VAL A 258 15.03 1.32 -7.82
C VAL A 258 15.80 1.15 -6.51
N ASP A 259 15.84 2.20 -5.67
CA ASP A 259 16.60 2.21 -4.41
C ASP A 259 15.96 1.35 -3.30
N VAL A 260 14.65 1.11 -3.37
CA VAL A 260 13.87 0.35 -2.37
C VAL A 260 13.66 -1.10 -2.79
N LEU A 261 13.76 -1.38 -4.08
CA LEU A 261 13.54 -2.71 -4.65
C LEU A 261 14.36 -3.83 -3.98
N PRO A 262 15.64 -3.62 -3.57
CA PRO A 262 16.40 -4.65 -2.84
C PRO A 262 15.78 -5.08 -1.51
N ASP A 263 15.01 -4.21 -0.86
CA ASP A 263 14.34 -4.50 0.41
C ASP A 263 12.97 -5.20 0.21
N VAL A 264 12.41 -5.15 -1.01
CA VAL A 264 11.05 -5.62 -1.33
C VAL A 264 11.07 -6.90 -2.16
N ALA A 265 11.88 -6.93 -3.20
CA ALA A 265 11.93 -8.04 -4.16
C ALA A 265 12.22 -9.42 -3.54
N PRO A 266 13.06 -9.57 -2.49
CA PRO A 266 13.29 -10.88 -1.85
C PRO A 266 12.05 -11.50 -1.19
N HIS A 267 11.04 -10.66 -0.86
CA HIS A 267 9.79 -11.08 -0.22
C HIS A 267 8.68 -11.38 -1.23
N ALA A 268 8.86 -11.00 -2.50
CA ALA A 268 7.90 -11.22 -3.58
C ALA A 268 8.22 -12.48 -4.38
N ASP A 269 7.20 -13.02 -5.06
CA ASP A 269 7.37 -14.14 -6.01
C ASP A 269 7.92 -13.63 -7.36
N MET A 270 7.66 -12.36 -7.69
CA MET A 270 8.14 -11.71 -8.90
C MET A 270 8.14 -10.19 -8.80
N VAL A 271 8.82 -9.56 -9.77
CA VAL A 271 8.90 -8.09 -9.91
C VAL A 271 8.33 -7.67 -11.25
N LEU A 272 7.34 -6.76 -11.25
CA LEU A 272 6.85 -6.08 -12.45
C LEU A 272 7.52 -4.72 -12.62
N PRO A 273 7.74 -4.23 -13.87
CA PRO A 273 8.50 -3.01 -14.14
C PRO A 273 7.92 -1.72 -13.56
N GLY A 274 6.60 -1.65 -13.33
CA GLY A 274 5.98 -0.45 -12.81
C GLY A 274 4.46 -0.48 -12.76
N PRO A 275 3.81 0.64 -12.37
CA PRO A 275 2.35 0.74 -12.22
C PRO A 275 1.56 0.44 -13.50
N LYS A 276 2.16 0.66 -14.68
CA LYS A 276 1.56 0.27 -15.97
C LYS A 276 1.40 -1.24 -16.08
N ASP A 277 2.39 -1.98 -15.63
CA ASP A 277 2.41 -3.46 -15.71
C ASP A 277 1.50 -4.06 -14.61
N ALA A 278 1.44 -3.45 -13.43
CA ALA A 278 0.45 -3.78 -12.42
C ALA A 278 -0.99 -3.61 -12.96
N ALA A 279 -1.27 -2.50 -13.63
CA ALA A 279 -2.57 -2.26 -14.25
C ALA A 279 -2.88 -3.27 -15.37
N ALA A 280 -1.89 -3.67 -16.16
CA ALA A 280 -2.03 -4.70 -17.20
C ALA A 280 -2.30 -6.09 -16.58
N PHE A 281 -1.61 -6.46 -15.51
CA PHE A 281 -1.87 -7.68 -14.75
C PHE A 281 -3.31 -7.71 -14.21
N LEU A 282 -3.73 -6.68 -13.49
CA LEU A 282 -5.09 -6.58 -12.95
C LEU A 282 -6.16 -6.66 -14.05
N SER A 283 -5.91 -6.03 -15.21
CA SER A 283 -6.81 -6.08 -16.36
C SER A 283 -6.92 -7.49 -16.96
N GLY A 284 -5.81 -8.20 -17.04
CA GLY A 284 -5.78 -9.60 -17.48
C GLY A 284 -6.48 -10.52 -16.48
N LEU A 285 -6.21 -10.33 -15.19
CA LEU A 285 -6.85 -11.08 -14.11
C LEU A 285 -8.38 -10.92 -14.13
N ALA A 286 -8.88 -9.69 -14.32
CA ALA A 286 -10.31 -9.43 -14.44
C ALA A 286 -10.95 -10.16 -15.64
N ARG A 287 -10.25 -10.25 -16.77
CA ARG A 287 -10.72 -10.99 -17.95
C ARG A 287 -10.76 -12.50 -17.71
N LEU A 288 -9.73 -13.07 -17.09
CA LEU A 288 -9.67 -14.50 -16.76
C LEU A 288 -10.82 -14.88 -15.81
N LEU A 289 -11.04 -14.07 -14.77
CA LEU A 289 -12.12 -14.31 -13.80
C LEU A 289 -13.52 -14.12 -14.38
N ALA A 290 -13.71 -13.24 -15.37
CA ALA A 290 -14.98 -13.10 -16.09
C ALA A 290 -15.25 -14.31 -17.03
N GLY A 291 -14.22 -14.85 -17.65
CA GLY A 291 -14.34 -16.02 -18.57
C GLY A 291 -14.66 -17.34 -17.85
N THR A 292 -14.28 -17.46 -16.58
CA THR A 292 -14.59 -18.66 -15.74
C THR A 292 -16.05 -18.70 -15.27
N THR A 293 -16.83 -17.64 -15.45
CA THR A 293 -18.25 -17.57 -15.01
C THR A 293 -19.25 -18.08 -16.08
N THR A 294 -18.79 -18.52 -17.26
CA THR A 294 -19.67 -18.86 -18.39
C THR A 294 -19.86 -20.38 -18.61
N ILE A 295 -19.54 -21.23 -17.63
CA ILE A 295 -19.78 -22.68 -17.72
C ILE A 295 -20.57 -23.10 -16.47
N ASP A 296 -21.87 -22.85 -16.47
CA ASP A 296 -22.93 -23.60 -15.78
C ASP A 296 -24.25 -23.45 -16.54
#